data_192749edf2dc22b7fff63d0a41d93ffb
#
_entry.id   192749edf2dc22b7fff63d0a41d93ffb
#
_cell.length_a   1.000
_cell.length_b   1.000
_cell.length_c   1.000
_cell.angle_alpha   90.00
_cell.angle_beta   90.00
_cell.angle_gamma   90.00
#
_symmetry.space_group_name_H-M   'P 1'
#
loop_
_entity.id
_entity.type
_entity.pdbx_description
1 polymer ?
#
loop_
_entity_poly.entity_id
_entity_poly.type
_entity_poly.pdbx_seq_one_letter_code
_entity_poly.pdbx_strand_id
1 'polypeptide(L)'
;MPADSSAPILQVENLQTHFPIRSGLLQRVSGYVKAVDGVSFDIAKGETLGLVGESGCGKTTVGRTLLRLIPPTGGRVLFEGKDMVTARGDTLKRLRRDMQIIFQDPASSLNPRMRIGTILAEPLLVHNLVTDKSQLRERVETLLVRCGMPKAAADRYPHEFSGGQRQRIGIARALSLEPKFIVCDEPTSALDVSIQAQIINLLMDLQKEFGLSYLFISHDMSVIQHVCKRIAVMYKGKIVEMGTRDQILFEPQHKYTQSLLSAVPVADPTKKKMRVKFEGAAM
;
A
#
# COMPACT_ATOMS: atom_id res chain seq x y z
N MET A 1 16.59 11.10 -24.02
CA MET A 1 15.31 11.85 -24.15
C MET A 1 15.01 12.43 -22.78
N PRO A 2 14.73 13.73 -22.63
CA PRO A 2 14.45 14.32 -21.34
C PRO A 2 13.17 13.70 -20.77
N ALA A 3 13.18 13.33 -19.51
CA ALA A 3 12.02 12.86 -18.77
C ALA A 3 10.99 13.99 -18.79
N ASP A 4 9.81 13.68 -19.31
CA ASP A 4 8.66 14.57 -19.32
C ASP A 4 8.31 14.93 -17.86
N SER A 5 8.48 16.20 -17.51
CA SER A 5 8.27 16.71 -16.15
C SER A 5 6.77 16.87 -15.90
N SER A 6 6.02 15.79 -15.99
CA SER A 6 4.63 15.76 -15.51
C SER A 6 4.65 15.82 -14.00
N ALA A 7 3.87 16.75 -13.42
CA ALA A 7 3.72 16.87 -11.98
C ALA A 7 3.41 15.50 -11.35
N PRO A 8 4.03 15.16 -10.19
CA PRO A 8 3.80 13.87 -9.56
C PRO A 8 2.31 13.69 -9.20
N ILE A 9 1.81 12.45 -9.27
CA ILE A 9 0.43 12.14 -8.90
C ILE A 9 0.20 12.33 -7.41
N LEU A 10 1.23 12.02 -6.60
CA LEU A 10 1.23 12.18 -5.15
C LEU A 10 2.48 12.91 -4.69
N GLN A 11 2.30 13.92 -3.84
CA GLN A 11 3.38 14.62 -3.12
C GLN A 11 3.10 14.57 -1.63
N VAL A 12 4.09 14.19 -0.86
CA VAL A 12 4.03 14.09 0.60
C VAL A 12 5.13 14.98 1.18
N GLU A 13 4.76 15.93 2.02
CA GLU A 13 5.65 16.91 2.59
C GLU A 13 5.57 16.86 4.11
N ASN A 14 6.68 16.52 4.76
CA ASN A 14 6.84 16.50 6.22
C ASN A 14 5.67 15.84 6.97
N LEU A 15 5.17 14.71 6.44
CA LEU A 15 4.01 13.99 6.99
C LEU A 15 4.32 13.50 8.41
N GLN A 16 3.40 13.81 9.34
CA GLN A 16 3.49 13.39 10.73
C GLN A 16 2.20 12.68 11.15
N THR A 17 2.37 11.59 11.91
CA THR A 17 1.27 10.87 12.55
C THR A 17 1.76 10.39 13.91
N HIS A 18 1.36 11.10 14.94
CA HIS A 18 1.75 10.86 16.32
C HIS A 18 0.54 10.37 17.11
N PHE A 19 0.67 9.26 17.81
CA PHE A 19 -0.39 8.69 18.66
C PHE A 19 -0.14 9.07 20.11
N PRO A 20 -1.11 9.69 20.81
CA PRO A 20 -0.95 10.04 22.21
C PRO A 20 -0.89 8.81 23.10
N ILE A 21 0.11 8.75 23.98
CA ILE A 21 0.18 7.77 25.07
C ILE A 21 -0.58 8.36 26.24
N ARG A 22 -1.63 7.69 26.68
CA ARG A 22 -2.44 8.12 27.81
C ARG A 22 -2.11 7.28 29.03
N SER A 23 -1.92 7.91 30.21
CA SER A 23 -1.59 7.22 31.44
C SER A 23 -2.43 7.74 32.63
N GLY A 24 -2.51 6.88 33.67
CA GLY A 24 -3.26 7.17 34.89
C GLY A 24 -4.77 7.11 34.74
N LEU A 25 -5.47 7.22 35.90
CA LEU A 25 -6.94 7.14 36.00
C LEU A 25 -7.67 8.21 35.17
N LEU A 26 -7.03 9.38 35.02
CA LEU A 26 -7.58 10.53 34.27
C LEU A 26 -7.20 10.54 32.78
N GLN A 27 -6.60 9.45 32.25
CA GLN A 27 -6.22 9.31 30.83
C GLN A 27 -5.43 10.54 30.29
N ARG A 28 -4.55 11.14 31.11
CA ARG A 28 -3.75 12.29 30.69
C ARG A 28 -2.69 11.86 29.70
N VAL A 29 -2.44 12.72 28.69
CA VAL A 29 -1.37 12.47 27.70
C VAL A 29 -0.01 12.60 28.38
N SER A 30 0.75 11.49 28.44
CA SER A 30 2.09 11.41 29.04
C SER A 30 3.20 11.43 27.97
N GLY A 31 2.88 11.26 26.70
CA GLY A 31 3.83 11.24 25.60
C GLY A 31 3.17 10.95 24.26
N TYR A 32 3.99 10.74 23.24
CA TYR A 32 3.53 10.40 21.90
C TYR A 32 4.37 9.29 21.28
N VAL A 33 3.71 8.31 20.65
CA VAL A 33 4.36 7.39 19.72
C VAL A 33 4.41 8.09 18.37
N LYS A 34 5.58 8.44 17.89
CA LYS A 34 5.82 9.07 16.60
C LYS A 34 5.91 8.02 15.49
N ALA A 35 4.76 7.46 15.10
CA ALA A 35 4.72 6.40 14.10
C ALA A 35 5.16 6.87 12.70
N VAL A 36 4.90 8.13 12.37
CA VAL A 36 5.42 8.84 11.19
C VAL A 36 5.91 10.19 11.66
N ASP A 37 7.18 10.53 11.41
CA ASP A 37 7.84 11.71 11.96
C ASP A 37 8.63 12.46 10.89
N GLY A 38 7.92 13.24 10.07
CA GLY A 38 8.53 14.09 9.05
C GLY A 38 8.87 13.37 7.73
N VAL A 39 8.00 12.48 7.26
CA VAL A 39 8.19 11.72 6.03
C VAL A 39 7.85 12.60 4.81
N SER A 40 8.77 12.64 3.83
CA SER A 40 8.58 13.36 2.56
C SER A 40 8.99 12.48 1.38
N PHE A 41 8.15 12.41 0.36
CA PHE A 41 8.42 11.73 -0.91
C PHE A 41 7.38 12.14 -1.97
N ASP A 42 7.66 11.79 -3.21
CA ASP A 42 6.75 11.94 -4.34
C ASP A 42 6.58 10.62 -5.08
N ILE A 43 5.49 10.49 -5.83
CA ILE A 43 5.23 9.36 -6.74
C ILE A 43 4.80 9.94 -8.08
N ALA A 44 5.49 9.56 -9.14
CA ALA A 44 5.12 9.93 -10.50
C ALA A 44 3.90 9.14 -10.99
N LYS A 45 3.20 9.65 -11.99
CA LYS A 45 2.09 8.94 -12.61
C LYS A 45 2.56 7.63 -13.26
N GLY A 46 1.89 6.52 -12.95
CA GLY A 46 2.26 5.18 -13.44
C GLY A 46 3.50 4.58 -12.75
N GLU A 47 4.01 5.22 -11.70
CA GLU A 47 5.16 4.73 -10.93
C GLU A 47 4.72 3.75 -9.82
N THR A 48 5.61 2.79 -9.50
CA THR A 48 5.58 2.04 -8.25
C THR A 48 6.75 2.48 -7.38
N LEU A 49 6.44 3.17 -6.26
CA LEU A 49 7.41 3.46 -5.20
C LEU A 49 7.33 2.37 -4.12
N GLY A 50 8.46 1.73 -3.82
CA GLY A 50 8.58 0.78 -2.71
C GLY A 50 8.80 1.51 -1.39
N LEU A 51 8.05 1.17 -0.34
CA LEU A 51 8.31 1.62 1.03
C LEU A 51 8.68 0.40 1.89
N VAL A 52 9.94 0.32 2.29
CA VAL A 52 10.50 -0.84 2.98
C VAL A 52 11.02 -0.49 4.37
N GLY A 53 11.15 -1.50 5.23
CA GLY A 53 11.68 -1.38 6.59
C GLY A 53 11.13 -2.47 7.49
N GLU A 54 11.65 -2.59 8.71
CA GLU A 54 11.21 -3.59 9.69
C GLU A 54 9.73 -3.43 10.07
N SER A 55 9.14 -4.50 10.61
CA SER A 55 7.79 -4.46 11.15
C SER A 55 7.70 -3.41 12.28
N GLY A 56 6.62 -2.62 12.29
CA GLY A 56 6.41 -1.58 13.30
C GLY A 56 7.14 -0.25 13.03
N CYS A 57 7.94 -0.09 11.96
CA CYS A 57 8.62 1.18 11.68
C CYS A 57 7.70 2.32 11.18
N GLY A 58 6.40 2.04 10.92
CA GLY A 58 5.41 3.06 10.55
C GLY A 58 4.86 2.98 9.11
N LYS A 59 5.27 2.03 8.26
CA LYS A 59 4.87 1.92 6.84
C LYS A 59 3.35 1.89 6.63
N THR A 60 2.66 0.99 7.32
CA THR A 60 1.19 0.88 7.28
C THR A 60 0.52 2.18 7.73
N THR A 61 1.11 2.86 8.74
CA THR A 61 0.61 4.16 9.20
C THR A 61 0.76 5.21 8.10
N VAL A 62 1.87 5.26 7.36
CA VAL A 62 2.03 6.13 6.18
C VAL A 62 0.90 5.87 5.20
N GLY A 63 0.73 4.62 4.73
CA GLY A 63 -0.31 4.26 3.75
C GLY A 63 -1.72 4.66 4.18
N ARG A 64 -2.09 4.39 5.43
CA ARG A 64 -3.42 4.76 5.98
C ARG A 64 -3.58 6.26 6.17
N THR A 65 -2.51 6.98 6.50
CA THR A 65 -2.54 8.44 6.64
C THR A 65 -2.68 9.14 5.30
N LEU A 66 -2.06 8.64 4.24
CA LEU A 66 -2.24 9.16 2.87
C LEU A 66 -3.71 9.16 2.43
N LEU A 67 -4.44 8.11 2.75
CA LEU A 67 -5.88 7.97 2.48
C LEU A 67 -6.76 8.67 3.54
N ARG A 68 -6.11 9.27 4.55
CA ARG A 68 -6.79 9.88 5.68
C ARG A 68 -7.77 8.93 6.40
N LEU A 69 -7.41 7.63 6.43
CA LEU A 69 -8.03 6.64 7.32
C LEU A 69 -7.55 6.85 8.75
N ILE A 70 -6.31 7.32 8.91
CA ILE A 70 -5.75 7.87 10.14
C ILE A 70 -5.50 9.35 9.89
N PRO A 71 -6.00 10.26 10.75
CA PRO A 71 -5.75 11.69 10.58
C PRO A 71 -4.26 12.00 10.80
N PRO A 72 -3.60 12.77 9.90
CA PRO A 72 -2.26 13.26 10.14
C PRO A 72 -2.25 14.24 11.30
N THR A 73 -1.13 14.30 12.04
CA THR A 73 -0.90 15.31 13.08
C THR A 73 -0.12 16.52 12.55
N GLY A 74 0.50 16.41 11.39
CA GLY A 74 1.21 17.47 10.69
C GLY A 74 1.60 17.08 9.28
N GLY A 75 2.12 18.05 8.53
CA GLY A 75 2.55 17.88 7.15
C GLY A 75 1.42 18.03 6.14
N ARG A 76 1.74 17.73 4.88
CA ARG A 76 0.87 17.92 3.73
C ARG A 76 0.88 16.71 2.81
N VAL A 77 -0.28 16.40 2.22
CA VAL A 77 -0.45 15.34 1.22
C VAL A 77 -1.22 15.92 0.04
N LEU A 78 -0.57 16.05 -1.10
CA LEU A 78 -1.17 16.53 -2.34
C LEU A 78 -1.39 15.35 -3.29
N PHE A 79 -2.62 15.13 -3.69
CA PHE A 79 -2.98 14.18 -4.74
C PHE A 79 -3.52 14.94 -5.95
N GLU A 80 -2.85 14.83 -7.10
CA GLU A 80 -3.12 15.64 -8.29
C GLU A 80 -3.25 17.15 -7.96
N GLY A 81 -2.35 17.66 -7.10
CA GLY A 81 -2.33 19.05 -6.63
C GLY A 81 -3.40 19.42 -5.59
N LYS A 82 -4.31 18.49 -5.23
CA LYS A 82 -5.36 18.73 -4.23
C LYS A 82 -4.91 18.23 -2.86
N ASP A 83 -5.07 19.09 -1.85
CA ASP A 83 -4.67 18.76 -0.49
C ASP A 83 -5.65 17.78 0.17
N MET A 84 -5.17 16.55 0.42
CA MET A 84 -5.91 15.48 1.07
C MET A 84 -6.20 15.77 2.54
N VAL A 85 -5.31 16.53 3.22
CA VAL A 85 -5.41 16.81 4.67
C VAL A 85 -6.55 17.79 4.96
N THR A 86 -6.69 18.83 4.14
CA THR A 86 -7.70 19.89 4.32
C THR A 86 -9.03 19.59 3.63
N ALA A 87 -9.07 18.66 2.66
CA ALA A 87 -10.28 18.30 1.93
C ALA A 87 -11.44 17.90 2.86
N ARG A 88 -12.67 18.25 2.51
CA ARG A 88 -13.91 17.96 3.25
C ARG A 88 -15.03 17.54 2.27
N GLY A 89 -16.08 16.92 2.82
CA GLY A 89 -17.30 16.59 2.08
C GLY A 89 -17.03 15.84 0.77
N ASP A 90 -17.68 16.30 -0.31
CA ASP A 90 -17.58 15.66 -1.63
C ASP A 90 -16.18 15.68 -2.23
N THR A 91 -15.36 16.68 -1.91
CA THR A 91 -13.97 16.71 -2.35
C THR A 91 -13.18 15.55 -1.76
N LEU A 92 -13.29 15.29 -0.47
CA LEU A 92 -12.65 14.15 0.18
C LEU A 92 -13.20 12.82 -0.36
N LYS A 93 -14.51 12.74 -0.59
CA LYS A 93 -15.15 11.54 -1.15
C LYS A 93 -14.60 11.23 -2.56
N ARG A 94 -14.42 12.25 -3.41
CA ARG A 94 -13.80 12.10 -4.75
C ARG A 94 -12.34 11.69 -4.67
N LEU A 95 -11.54 12.33 -3.80
CA LEU A 95 -10.14 11.96 -3.62
C LEU A 95 -10.01 10.50 -3.16
N ARG A 96 -10.84 10.05 -2.22
CA ARG A 96 -10.85 8.65 -1.77
C ARG A 96 -11.33 7.67 -2.84
N ARG A 97 -12.15 8.08 -3.78
CA ARG A 97 -12.49 7.27 -4.95
C ARG A 97 -11.26 7.00 -5.81
N ASP A 98 -10.48 8.05 -6.07
CA ASP A 98 -9.31 7.99 -6.94
C ASP A 98 -8.08 7.36 -6.24
N MET A 99 -8.11 7.24 -4.91
CA MET A 99 -7.06 6.65 -4.07
C MET A 99 -7.63 5.47 -3.29
N GLN A 100 -7.10 4.27 -3.50
CA GLN A 100 -7.59 3.04 -2.86
C GLN A 100 -6.49 2.32 -2.09
N ILE A 101 -6.86 1.29 -1.31
CA ILE A 101 -5.94 0.47 -0.54
C ILE A 101 -6.24 -1.02 -0.70
N ILE A 102 -5.18 -1.81 -0.87
CA ILE A 102 -5.19 -3.26 -0.73
C ILE A 102 -4.56 -3.55 0.63
N PHE A 103 -5.32 -4.20 1.52
CA PHE A 103 -4.92 -4.47 2.89
C PHE A 103 -4.04 -5.70 3.01
N GLN A 104 -3.23 -5.73 4.06
CA GLN A 104 -2.31 -6.82 4.42
C GLN A 104 -3.03 -8.15 4.68
N ASP A 105 -4.13 -8.12 5.42
CA ASP A 105 -4.93 -9.31 5.74
C ASP A 105 -6.24 -9.31 4.94
N PRO A 106 -6.32 -10.14 3.89
CA PRO A 106 -7.53 -10.24 3.09
C PRO A 106 -8.71 -10.83 3.87
N ALA A 107 -8.47 -11.61 4.93
CA ALA A 107 -9.54 -12.24 5.71
C ALA A 107 -10.28 -11.20 6.56
N SER A 108 -9.54 -10.33 7.25
CA SER A 108 -10.14 -9.26 8.07
C SER A 108 -10.69 -8.10 7.23
N SER A 109 -10.26 -7.97 5.97
CA SER A 109 -10.69 -6.88 5.08
C SER A 109 -12.05 -7.11 4.41
N LEU A 110 -12.55 -8.35 4.39
CA LEU A 110 -13.82 -8.73 3.77
C LEU A 110 -14.84 -9.09 4.86
N ASN A 111 -16.05 -8.50 4.80
CA ASN A 111 -17.11 -8.85 5.74
C ASN A 111 -17.54 -10.31 5.51
N PRO A 112 -17.33 -11.24 6.47
CA PRO A 112 -17.60 -12.68 6.27
C PRO A 112 -19.09 -13.01 6.13
N ARG A 113 -19.97 -12.07 6.47
CA ARG A 113 -21.43 -12.23 6.38
C ARG A 113 -22.03 -11.73 5.07
N MET A 114 -21.21 -11.12 4.21
CA MET A 114 -21.64 -10.60 2.91
C MET A 114 -21.14 -11.51 1.78
N ARG A 115 -21.94 -11.65 0.72
CA ARG A 115 -21.50 -12.32 -0.52
C ARG A 115 -20.49 -11.44 -1.23
N ILE A 116 -19.56 -12.06 -1.98
CA ILE A 116 -18.53 -11.35 -2.73
C ILE A 116 -19.12 -10.30 -3.68
N GLY A 117 -20.20 -10.64 -4.38
CA GLY A 117 -20.91 -9.70 -5.26
C GLY A 117 -21.37 -8.44 -4.54
N THR A 118 -21.88 -8.58 -3.30
CA THR A 118 -22.32 -7.45 -2.48
C THR A 118 -21.12 -6.60 -2.03
N ILE A 119 -20.00 -7.23 -1.62
CA ILE A 119 -18.78 -6.53 -1.21
C ILE A 119 -18.21 -5.70 -2.35
N LEU A 120 -18.19 -6.23 -3.58
CA LEU A 120 -17.68 -5.53 -4.77
C LEU A 120 -18.64 -4.47 -5.29
N ALA A 121 -19.94 -4.65 -5.09
CA ALA A 121 -20.97 -3.70 -5.49
C ALA A 121 -21.06 -2.48 -4.56
N GLU A 122 -20.74 -2.64 -3.28
CA GLU A 122 -20.88 -1.59 -2.25
C GLU A 122 -20.17 -0.28 -2.63
N PRO A 123 -18.88 -0.26 -3.05
CA PRO A 123 -18.22 0.98 -3.47
C PRO A 123 -18.91 1.65 -4.66
N LEU A 124 -19.39 0.87 -5.64
CA LEU A 124 -20.07 1.38 -6.82
C LEU A 124 -21.38 2.09 -6.46
N LEU A 125 -22.13 1.52 -5.52
CA LEU A 125 -23.39 2.09 -5.01
C LEU A 125 -23.15 3.33 -4.16
N VAL A 126 -22.18 3.30 -3.22
CA VAL A 126 -21.82 4.44 -2.35
C VAL A 126 -21.39 5.66 -3.14
N HIS A 127 -20.71 5.44 -4.27
CA HIS A 127 -20.26 6.50 -5.18
C HIS A 127 -21.25 6.82 -6.31
N ASN A 128 -22.45 6.20 -6.33
CA ASN A 128 -23.49 6.39 -7.35
C ASN A 128 -22.98 6.19 -8.78
N LEU A 129 -22.09 5.21 -8.98
CA LEU A 129 -21.52 4.94 -10.31
C LEU A 129 -22.38 4.04 -11.17
N VAL A 130 -23.26 3.26 -10.52
CA VAL A 130 -24.20 2.36 -11.18
C VAL A 130 -25.49 2.35 -10.38
N THR A 131 -26.61 2.52 -11.06
CA THR A 131 -27.96 2.49 -10.46
C THR A 131 -28.76 1.26 -10.91
N ASP A 132 -28.47 0.75 -12.08
CA ASP A 132 -29.12 -0.43 -12.65
C ASP A 132 -28.49 -1.73 -12.11
N LYS A 133 -29.36 -2.67 -11.67
CA LYS A 133 -28.92 -3.93 -11.04
C LYS A 133 -28.20 -4.87 -12.04
N SER A 134 -28.59 -4.87 -13.33
CA SER A 134 -27.99 -5.74 -14.33
C SER A 134 -26.56 -5.26 -14.67
N GLN A 135 -26.39 -3.96 -14.86
CA GLN A 135 -25.07 -3.33 -15.06
C GLN A 135 -24.17 -3.51 -13.84
N LEU A 136 -24.73 -3.43 -12.62
CA LEU A 136 -23.98 -3.65 -11.40
C LEU A 136 -23.42 -5.07 -11.34
N ARG A 137 -24.24 -6.09 -11.67
CA ARG A 137 -23.81 -7.48 -11.72
C ARG A 137 -22.73 -7.69 -12.78
N GLU A 138 -22.92 -7.17 -13.96
CA GLU A 138 -21.95 -7.26 -15.06
C GLU A 138 -20.60 -6.65 -14.69
N ARG A 139 -20.58 -5.46 -14.06
CA ARG A 139 -19.34 -4.83 -13.56
C ARG A 139 -18.65 -5.68 -12.52
N VAL A 140 -19.38 -6.23 -11.55
CA VAL A 140 -18.84 -7.11 -10.52
C VAL A 140 -18.22 -8.37 -11.12
N GLU A 141 -18.91 -9.01 -12.06
CA GLU A 141 -18.41 -10.21 -12.76
C GLU A 141 -17.16 -9.89 -13.59
N THR A 142 -17.13 -8.75 -14.26
CA THR A 142 -15.97 -8.28 -15.03
C THR A 142 -14.75 -8.05 -14.11
N LEU A 143 -14.93 -7.41 -12.96
CA LEU A 143 -13.86 -7.19 -11.97
C LEU A 143 -13.30 -8.53 -11.46
N LEU A 144 -14.16 -9.50 -11.16
CA LEU A 144 -13.75 -10.84 -10.75
C LEU A 144 -12.89 -11.52 -11.81
N VAL A 145 -13.34 -11.52 -13.06
CA VAL A 145 -12.61 -12.13 -14.18
C VAL A 145 -11.24 -11.47 -14.38
N ARG A 146 -11.15 -10.14 -14.33
CA ARG A 146 -9.88 -9.40 -14.41
C ARG A 146 -8.89 -9.76 -13.32
N CYS A 147 -9.39 -10.10 -12.12
CA CYS A 147 -8.56 -10.58 -11.03
C CYS A 147 -8.32 -12.10 -11.04
N GLY A 148 -8.68 -12.78 -12.14
CA GLY A 148 -8.47 -14.24 -12.30
C GLY A 148 -9.43 -15.07 -11.46
N MET A 149 -10.65 -14.56 -11.18
CA MET A 149 -11.71 -15.24 -10.45
C MET A 149 -12.88 -15.57 -11.38
N PRO A 150 -13.57 -16.70 -11.19
CA PRO A 150 -14.75 -17.00 -11.99
C PRO A 150 -15.93 -16.09 -11.62
N LYS A 151 -16.81 -15.78 -12.58
CA LYS A 151 -18.02 -14.96 -12.37
C LYS A 151 -18.90 -15.51 -11.24
N ALA A 152 -19.04 -16.83 -11.11
CA ALA A 152 -19.80 -17.51 -10.07
C ALA A 152 -19.28 -17.22 -8.63
N ALA A 153 -18.06 -16.68 -8.49
CA ALA A 153 -17.54 -16.23 -7.19
C ALA A 153 -18.41 -15.13 -6.56
N ALA A 154 -19.15 -14.35 -7.36
CA ALA A 154 -20.03 -13.28 -6.88
C ALA A 154 -21.08 -13.79 -5.88
N ASP A 155 -21.58 -15.01 -6.06
CA ASP A 155 -22.68 -15.56 -5.25
C ASP A 155 -22.21 -16.28 -3.96
N ARG A 156 -20.89 -16.38 -3.75
CA ARG A 156 -20.24 -17.09 -2.64
C ARG A 156 -19.81 -16.14 -1.52
N TYR A 157 -19.46 -16.69 -0.36
CA TYR A 157 -18.99 -15.97 0.81
C TYR A 157 -17.47 -16.00 0.96
N PRO A 158 -16.84 -15.01 1.63
CA PRO A 158 -15.37 -14.97 1.79
C PRO A 158 -14.75 -16.23 2.39
N HIS A 159 -15.42 -16.87 3.34
CA HIS A 159 -14.90 -18.09 4.00
C HIS A 159 -14.78 -19.32 3.07
N GLU A 160 -15.43 -19.29 1.92
CA GLU A 160 -15.36 -20.36 0.91
C GLU A 160 -14.13 -20.27 -0.02
N PHE A 161 -13.26 -19.28 0.18
CA PHE A 161 -12.09 -19.02 -0.67
C PHE A 161 -10.78 -19.19 0.09
N SER A 162 -9.73 -19.60 -0.63
CA SER A 162 -8.35 -19.62 -0.12
C SER A 162 -7.82 -18.20 0.16
N GLY A 163 -6.72 -18.09 0.90
CA GLY A 163 -6.06 -16.80 1.18
C GLY A 163 -5.74 -16.02 -0.09
N GLY A 164 -5.13 -16.66 -1.09
CA GLY A 164 -4.81 -16.03 -2.37
C GLY A 164 -6.04 -15.61 -3.18
N GLN A 165 -7.13 -16.39 -3.12
CA GLN A 165 -8.40 -16.02 -3.75
C GLN A 165 -9.04 -14.83 -3.05
N ARG A 166 -9.03 -14.77 -1.71
CA ARG A 166 -9.49 -13.60 -0.96
C ARG A 166 -8.68 -12.36 -1.29
N GLN A 167 -7.36 -12.50 -1.48
CA GLN A 167 -6.51 -11.38 -1.90
C GLN A 167 -6.90 -10.86 -3.29
N ARG A 168 -7.17 -11.75 -4.26
CA ARG A 168 -7.69 -11.36 -5.59
C ARG A 168 -9.03 -10.62 -5.51
N ILE A 169 -9.91 -11.03 -4.59
CA ILE A 169 -11.18 -10.34 -4.31
C ILE A 169 -10.92 -8.97 -3.68
N GLY A 170 -9.96 -8.84 -2.75
CA GLY A 170 -9.53 -7.57 -2.19
C GLY A 170 -8.97 -6.60 -3.23
N ILE A 171 -8.19 -7.13 -4.20
CA ILE A 171 -7.69 -6.37 -5.35
C ILE A 171 -8.89 -5.92 -6.23
N ALA A 172 -9.82 -6.82 -6.56
CA ALA A 172 -11.02 -6.49 -7.34
C ALA A 172 -11.84 -5.38 -6.67
N ARG A 173 -11.96 -5.39 -5.33
CA ARG A 173 -12.63 -4.34 -4.55
C ARG A 173 -11.91 -3.00 -4.69
N ALA A 174 -10.58 -2.96 -4.58
CA ALA A 174 -9.82 -1.74 -4.76
C ALA A 174 -9.97 -1.16 -6.17
N LEU A 175 -10.08 -2.03 -7.19
CA LEU A 175 -10.26 -1.62 -8.59
C LEU A 175 -11.69 -1.17 -8.93
N SER A 176 -12.69 -1.47 -8.10
CA SER A 176 -14.11 -1.22 -8.42
C SER A 176 -14.43 0.24 -8.73
N LEU A 177 -13.67 1.16 -8.14
CA LEU A 177 -13.83 2.61 -8.34
C LEU A 177 -12.94 3.18 -9.45
N GLU A 178 -12.21 2.35 -10.20
CA GLU A 178 -11.26 2.76 -11.24
C GLU A 178 -10.27 3.82 -10.71
N PRO A 179 -9.51 3.49 -9.64
CA PRO A 179 -8.63 4.44 -8.99
C PRO A 179 -7.44 4.79 -9.89
N LYS A 180 -6.75 5.90 -9.56
CA LYS A 180 -5.48 6.28 -10.18
C LYS A 180 -4.27 5.90 -9.35
N PHE A 181 -4.49 5.71 -8.05
CA PHE A 181 -3.45 5.40 -7.07
C PHE A 181 -3.94 4.34 -6.08
N ILE A 182 -3.08 3.37 -5.79
CA ILE A 182 -3.36 2.32 -4.81
C ILE A 182 -2.20 2.18 -3.83
N VAL A 183 -2.51 2.18 -2.54
CA VAL A 183 -1.60 1.73 -1.49
C VAL A 183 -1.71 0.21 -1.40
N CYS A 184 -0.63 -0.50 -1.69
CA CYS A 184 -0.52 -1.95 -1.49
C CYS A 184 0.16 -2.18 -0.12
N ASP A 185 -0.63 -2.36 0.94
CA ASP A 185 -0.13 -2.54 2.31
C ASP A 185 0.17 -4.02 2.55
N GLU A 186 1.42 -4.44 2.35
CA GLU A 186 1.90 -5.83 2.47
C GLU A 186 1.01 -6.87 1.74
N PRO A 187 0.70 -6.70 0.45
CA PRO A 187 -0.39 -7.43 -0.23
C PRO A 187 -0.12 -8.93 -0.39
N THR A 188 1.06 -9.41 -0.03
CA THR A 188 1.47 -10.81 -0.21
C THR A 188 2.00 -11.47 1.07
N SER A 189 2.12 -10.75 2.18
CA SER A 189 2.82 -11.23 3.39
C SER A 189 2.17 -12.45 4.06
N ALA A 190 0.87 -12.66 3.88
CA ALA A 190 0.12 -13.79 4.45
C ALA A 190 -0.08 -14.97 3.47
N LEU A 191 0.69 -15.01 2.36
CA LEU A 191 0.50 -15.97 1.28
C LEU A 191 1.74 -16.83 1.06
N ASP A 192 1.54 -18.04 0.55
CA ASP A 192 2.63 -18.93 0.10
C ASP A 192 3.40 -18.32 -1.08
N VAL A 193 4.69 -18.63 -1.20
CA VAL A 193 5.62 -18.05 -2.19
C VAL A 193 5.09 -18.13 -3.63
N SER A 194 4.48 -19.28 -4.02
CA SER A 194 3.92 -19.46 -5.37
C SER A 194 2.72 -18.55 -5.63
N ILE A 195 1.89 -18.34 -4.62
CA ILE A 195 0.73 -17.43 -4.69
C ILE A 195 1.17 -15.98 -4.65
N GLN A 196 2.21 -15.65 -3.87
CA GLN A 196 2.80 -14.31 -3.86
C GLN A 196 3.20 -13.86 -5.28
N ALA A 197 3.94 -14.72 -6.01
CA ALA A 197 4.36 -14.41 -7.39
C ALA A 197 3.15 -14.15 -8.31
N GLN A 198 2.08 -14.91 -8.17
CA GLN A 198 0.86 -14.71 -8.96
C GLN A 198 0.16 -13.38 -8.65
N ILE A 199 0.11 -12.98 -7.36
CA ILE A 199 -0.49 -11.69 -6.96
C ILE A 199 0.37 -10.52 -7.44
N ILE A 200 1.70 -10.64 -7.37
CA ILE A 200 2.63 -9.62 -7.87
C ILE A 200 2.44 -9.43 -9.38
N ASN A 201 2.42 -10.51 -10.16
CA ASN A 201 2.20 -10.44 -11.60
C ASN A 201 0.83 -9.82 -11.93
N LEU A 202 -0.23 -10.21 -11.22
CA LEU A 202 -1.56 -9.60 -11.37
C LEU A 202 -1.51 -8.09 -11.14
N LEU A 203 -0.85 -7.60 -10.07
CA LEU A 203 -0.74 -6.17 -9.79
C LEU A 203 0.05 -5.42 -10.87
N MET A 204 1.13 -6.04 -11.40
CA MET A 204 1.92 -5.46 -12.50
C MET A 204 1.12 -5.39 -13.81
N ASP A 205 0.31 -6.40 -14.12
CA ASP A 205 -0.54 -6.42 -15.31
C ASP A 205 -1.65 -5.38 -15.22
N LEU A 206 -2.31 -5.28 -14.05
CA LEU A 206 -3.31 -4.27 -13.77
C LEU A 206 -2.72 -2.84 -13.82
N GLN A 207 -1.47 -2.65 -13.37
CA GLN A 207 -0.78 -1.38 -13.49
C GLN A 207 -0.63 -0.95 -14.95
N LYS A 208 -0.21 -1.87 -15.81
CA LYS A 208 -0.05 -1.61 -17.26
C LYS A 208 -1.40 -1.34 -17.94
N GLU A 209 -2.42 -2.14 -17.61
CA GLU A 209 -3.75 -2.05 -18.21
C GLU A 209 -4.44 -0.72 -17.87
N PHE A 210 -4.36 -0.29 -16.61
CA PHE A 210 -5.09 0.88 -16.08
C PHE A 210 -4.23 2.12 -15.86
N GLY A 211 -2.91 2.05 -16.08
CA GLY A 211 -2.00 3.17 -15.80
C GLY A 211 -1.91 3.54 -14.33
N LEU A 212 -2.05 2.55 -13.44
CA LEU A 212 -2.08 2.75 -11.98
C LEU A 212 -0.73 3.21 -11.43
N SER A 213 -0.77 4.03 -10.40
CA SER A 213 0.41 4.35 -9.58
C SER A 213 0.29 3.63 -8.24
N TYR A 214 1.42 3.10 -7.74
CA TYR A 214 1.42 2.33 -6.49
C TYR A 214 2.37 2.91 -5.45
N LEU A 215 1.93 2.92 -4.18
CA LEU A 215 2.83 2.84 -3.03
C LEU A 215 2.84 1.39 -2.56
N PHE A 216 3.94 0.68 -2.81
CA PHE A 216 4.07 -0.72 -2.48
C PHE A 216 4.82 -0.89 -1.16
N ILE A 217 4.09 -1.23 -0.09
CA ILE A 217 4.65 -1.45 1.25
C ILE A 217 4.98 -2.93 1.39
N SER A 218 6.22 -3.23 1.77
CA SER A 218 6.66 -4.58 2.07
C SER A 218 7.83 -4.57 3.04
N HIS A 219 8.00 -5.66 3.79
CA HIS A 219 9.24 -5.97 4.50
C HIS A 219 10.13 -6.94 3.71
N ASP A 220 9.64 -7.48 2.59
CA ASP A 220 10.39 -8.41 1.72
C ASP A 220 11.04 -7.66 0.55
N MET A 221 12.37 -7.55 0.61
CA MET A 221 13.18 -6.93 -0.45
C MET A 221 13.15 -7.72 -1.75
N SER A 222 12.91 -9.04 -1.69
CA SER A 222 12.83 -9.88 -2.90
C SER A 222 11.62 -9.51 -3.77
N VAL A 223 10.52 -9.14 -3.14
CA VAL A 223 9.32 -8.64 -3.82
C VAL A 223 9.57 -7.24 -4.40
N ILE A 224 10.12 -6.34 -3.58
CA ILE A 224 10.33 -4.93 -3.93
C ILE A 224 11.25 -4.79 -5.15
N GLN A 225 12.32 -5.56 -5.25
CA GLN A 225 13.25 -5.49 -6.38
C GLN A 225 12.61 -5.83 -7.73
N HIS A 226 11.51 -6.59 -7.75
CA HIS A 226 10.81 -6.94 -8.99
C HIS A 226 9.77 -5.91 -9.41
N VAL A 227 9.16 -5.21 -8.45
CA VAL A 227 7.98 -4.36 -8.70
C VAL A 227 8.35 -2.88 -8.75
N CYS A 228 9.35 -2.45 -7.97
CA CYS A 228 9.59 -1.02 -7.74
C CYS A 228 10.77 -0.50 -8.55
N LYS A 229 10.62 0.73 -9.10
CA LYS A 229 11.71 1.47 -9.76
C LYS A 229 12.49 2.33 -8.77
N ARG A 230 11.83 2.87 -7.75
CA ARG A 230 12.39 3.64 -6.64
C ARG A 230 11.99 3.00 -5.32
N ILE A 231 12.85 3.14 -4.33
CA ILE A 231 12.68 2.55 -3.00
C ILE A 231 12.95 3.64 -1.96
N ALA A 232 12.04 3.75 -0.99
CA ALA A 232 12.21 4.54 0.23
C ALA A 232 12.37 3.58 1.41
N VAL A 233 13.45 3.71 2.17
CA VAL A 233 13.75 2.90 3.35
C VAL A 233 13.32 3.65 4.59
N MET A 234 12.44 3.03 5.38
CA MET A 234 11.85 3.64 6.57
C MET A 234 12.38 2.97 7.85
N TYR A 235 12.81 3.79 8.79
CA TYR A 235 13.26 3.37 10.12
C TYR A 235 12.72 4.32 11.20
N LYS A 236 12.12 3.77 12.26
CA LYS A 236 11.57 4.51 13.41
C LYS A 236 10.80 5.78 13.00
N GLY A 237 9.85 5.65 12.10
CA GLY A 237 8.96 6.73 11.67
C GLY A 237 9.54 7.68 10.62
N LYS A 238 10.78 7.51 10.15
CA LYS A 238 11.47 8.39 9.20
C LYS A 238 11.94 7.65 7.96
N ILE A 239 11.94 8.30 6.80
CA ILE A 239 12.68 7.82 5.63
C ILE A 239 14.16 8.15 5.89
N VAL A 240 15.00 7.12 5.93
CA VAL A 240 16.44 7.24 6.19
C VAL A 240 17.26 7.20 4.90
N GLU A 241 16.72 6.60 3.84
CA GLU A 241 17.35 6.56 2.54
C GLU A 241 16.27 6.42 1.46
N MET A 242 16.45 7.06 0.31
CA MET A 242 15.58 6.92 -0.85
C MET A 242 16.41 7.07 -2.13
N GLY A 243 16.16 6.21 -3.11
CA GLY A 243 16.86 6.23 -4.38
C GLY A 243 16.23 5.31 -5.41
N THR A 244 16.90 5.15 -6.54
CA THR A 244 16.53 4.12 -7.51
C THR A 244 16.72 2.74 -6.90
N ARG A 245 15.99 1.75 -7.43
CA ARG A 245 16.13 0.35 -6.98
C ARG A 245 17.60 -0.08 -6.95
N ASP A 246 18.35 0.21 -7.99
CA ASP A 246 19.72 -0.26 -8.12
C ASP A 246 20.67 0.44 -7.13
N GLN A 247 20.48 1.74 -6.87
CA GLN A 247 21.21 2.45 -5.80
C GLN A 247 20.96 1.81 -4.43
N ILE A 248 19.70 1.59 -4.07
CA ILE A 248 19.37 1.04 -2.75
C ILE A 248 19.87 -0.42 -2.60
N LEU A 249 19.78 -1.24 -3.66
CA LEU A 249 20.15 -2.66 -3.57
C LEU A 249 21.65 -2.90 -3.63
N PHE A 250 22.41 -2.12 -4.42
CA PHE A 250 23.83 -2.40 -4.70
C PHE A 250 24.78 -1.38 -4.08
N GLU A 251 24.31 -0.15 -3.81
CA GLU A 251 25.13 0.95 -3.30
C GLU A 251 24.49 1.66 -2.09
N PRO A 252 23.94 0.91 -1.08
CA PRO A 252 23.27 1.52 0.05
C PRO A 252 24.22 2.39 0.86
N GLN A 253 23.82 3.64 1.14
CA GLN A 253 24.63 4.61 1.89
C GLN A 253 24.34 4.56 3.38
N HIS A 254 23.07 4.38 3.76
CA HIS A 254 22.69 4.38 5.16
C HIS A 254 22.96 3.02 5.83
N LYS A 255 23.58 3.02 7.01
CA LYS A 255 23.95 1.80 7.76
C LYS A 255 22.76 0.87 8.03
N TYR A 256 21.57 1.42 8.28
CA TYR A 256 20.36 0.64 8.45
C TYR A 256 19.97 -0.09 7.17
N THR A 257 20.04 0.57 6.01
CA THR A 257 19.77 -0.05 4.71
C THR A 257 20.72 -1.21 4.44
N GLN A 258 22.01 -1.04 4.75
CA GLN A 258 23.02 -2.10 4.64
C GLN A 258 22.69 -3.29 5.53
N SER A 259 22.28 -3.02 6.78
CA SER A 259 21.84 -4.06 7.72
C SER A 259 20.60 -4.80 7.21
N LEU A 260 19.57 -4.05 6.76
CA LEU A 260 18.33 -4.61 6.22
C LEU A 260 18.60 -5.52 5.02
N LEU A 261 19.45 -5.09 4.08
CA LEU A 261 19.85 -5.88 2.91
C LEU A 261 20.71 -7.10 3.28
N SER A 262 21.53 -6.99 4.32
CA SER A 262 22.35 -8.12 4.78
C SER A 262 21.54 -9.26 5.38
N ALA A 263 20.32 -8.98 5.85
CA ALA A 263 19.38 -9.95 6.40
C ALA A 263 18.60 -10.73 5.31
N VAL A 264 18.62 -10.24 4.05
CA VAL A 264 17.94 -10.92 2.94
C VAL A 264 18.70 -12.19 2.56
N PRO A 265 18.06 -13.39 2.57
CA PRO A 265 18.71 -14.63 2.17
C PRO A 265 19.21 -14.55 0.72
N VAL A 266 20.43 -15.03 0.47
CA VAL A 266 20.95 -15.18 -0.88
C VAL A 266 20.50 -16.53 -1.42
N ALA A 267 19.93 -16.57 -2.60
CA ALA A 267 19.50 -17.81 -3.25
C ALA A 267 20.69 -18.76 -3.56
N ASP A 268 21.92 -18.26 -3.60
CA ASP A 268 23.14 -19.04 -3.82
C ASP A 268 23.75 -19.47 -2.47
N PRO A 269 23.66 -20.76 -2.09
CA PRO A 269 24.16 -21.26 -0.81
C PRO A 269 25.69 -21.18 -0.66
N THR A 270 26.41 -20.95 -1.76
CA THR A 270 27.89 -20.83 -1.76
C THR A 270 28.36 -19.42 -1.38
N LYS A 271 27.49 -18.42 -1.48
CA LYS A 271 27.79 -17.02 -1.16
C LYS A 271 27.37 -16.68 0.27
N LYS A 272 28.31 -16.71 1.22
CA LYS A 272 28.10 -16.20 2.58
C LYS A 272 28.07 -14.66 2.57
N LYS A 273 26.90 -14.04 2.79
CA LYS A 273 26.85 -12.62 3.13
C LYS A 273 27.30 -12.40 4.59
N MET A 274 28.23 -11.48 4.80
CA MET A 274 28.50 -10.98 6.16
C MET A 274 27.28 -10.19 6.64
N ARG A 275 26.71 -10.59 7.78
CA ARG A 275 25.64 -9.82 8.42
C ARG A 275 26.20 -8.53 9.00
N VAL A 276 25.73 -7.41 8.51
CA VAL A 276 26.04 -6.09 9.07
C VAL A 276 25.09 -5.86 10.24
N LYS A 277 25.60 -5.83 11.48
CA LYS A 277 24.80 -5.46 12.64
C LYS A 277 24.60 -3.94 12.65
N PHE A 278 23.36 -3.51 12.73
CA PHE A 278 22.98 -2.13 12.98
C PHE A 278 22.59 -1.99 14.46
N GLU A 279 23.51 -1.48 15.26
CA GLU A 279 23.19 -1.00 16.60
C GLU A 279 22.58 0.38 16.45
N GLY A 280 21.24 0.43 16.39
CA GLY A 280 20.54 1.71 16.36
C GLY A 280 20.95 2.55 17.55
N ALA A 281 21.35 3.80 17.32
CA ALA A 281 21.63 4.72 18.40
C ALA A 281 20.48 4.68 19.42
N ALA A 282 20.79 4.33 20.65
CA ALA A 282 19.88 4.46 21.78
C ALA A 282 19.46 5.95 21.83
N MET A 283 18.15 6.21 21.80
CA MET A 283 17.59 7.51 22.10
C MET A 283 17.58 7.73 23.60
#